data_57460f0713ff86f7c26c199c74fd75cf
#
_entry.id   57460f0713ff86f7c26c199c74fd75cf
#
_cell.length_a   1.000
_cell.length_b   1.000
_cell.length_c   1.000
_cell.angle_alpha   90.00
_cell.angle_beta   90.00
_cell.angle_gamma   90.00
#
_symmetry.space_group_name_H-M   'P 1'
#
loop_
_entity.id
_entity.type
_entity.pdbx_description
1 polymer ?
#
loop_
_entity_poly.entity_id
_entity_poly.type
_entity_poly.pdbx_seq_one_letter_code
_entity_poly.pdbx_strand_id
1 'polypeptide(L)'
;MNYSIWIEAEEWAEGEWNIFDGNTDAIVTFEDGSRWVASFFTYQNIQTLADKNKQTGECLHGKYFRGSDMVLVDECSRRRIEEVIAHFITSGDFEMMFSRCEEDSLE
;
A
#
# COMPACT_ATOMS: atom_id res chain seq x y z
N MET A 1 16.13 14.49 -3.60
CA MET A 1 15.45 14.31 -2.33
C MET A 1 15.68 12.91 -1.83
N ASN A 2 16.13 12.79 -0.60
CA ASN A 2 16.43 11.48 -0.05
C ASN A 2 15.30 10.97 0.82
N TYR A 3 15.00 9.69 0.66
CA TYR A 3 13.99 9.06 1.48
C TYR A 3 14.26 7.56 1.51
N SER A 4 13.66 6.87 2.45
CA SER A 4 13.75 5.42 2.52
C SER A 4 12.35 4.85 2.53
N ILE A 5 12.22 3.60 2.09
CA ILE A 5 10.93 2.94 1.97
C ILE A 5 10.97 1.64 2.74
N TRP A 6 10.04 1.50 3.70
CA TRP A 6 9.86 0.25 4.44
C TRP A 6 8.61 -0.41 3.86
N ILE A 7 8.69 -1.69 3.59
CA ILE A 7 7.56 -2.46 3.05
C ILE A 7 7.26 -3.58 4.02
N GLU A 8 6.03 -3.58 4.52
CA GLU A 8 5.61 -4.54 5.52
C GLU A 8 5.83 -5.98 5.08
N ALA A 9 5.51 -6.28 3.83
CA ALA A 9 5.60 -7.65 3.35
C ALA A 9 7.02 -8.22 3.40
N GLU A 10 8.03 -7.37 3.46
CA GLU A 10 9.40 -7.85 3.54
C GLU A 10 9.72 -8.43 4.91
N GLU A 11 8.82 -8.20 5.89
CA GLU A 11 9.01 -8.76 7.22
C GLU A 11 8.28 -10.09 7.37
N TRP A 12 7.50 -10.49 6.38
CA TRP A 12 6.73 -11.73 6.46
C TRP A 12 7.60 -12.95 6.20
N ALA A 13 7.10 -14.12 6.57
CA ALA A 13 7.82 -15.35 6.32
C ALA A 13 7.96 -15.59 4.83
N GLU A 14 9.02 -16.31 4.48
CA GLU A 14 9.27 -16.60 3.10
C GLU A 14 8.09 -17.31 2.49
N GLY A 15 7.68 -16.91 1.30
CA GLY A 15 6.55 -17.53 0.62
C GLY A 15 5.21 -16.93 0.91
N GLU A 16 5.11 -16.01 1.88
CA GLU A 16 3.84 -15.43 2.20
C GLU A 16 3.52 -14.18 1.36
N TRP A 17 4.48 -13.64 0.66
CA TRP A 17 4.28 -12.43 -0.12
C TRP A 17 4.09 -12.77 -1.59
N ASN A 18 2.81 -12.70 -2.05
CA ASN A 18 2.52 -12.93 -3.45
C ASN A 18 2.45 -11.57 -4.12
N ILE A 19 3.45 -11.23 -4.93
CA ILE A 19 3.53 -9.90 -5.50
C ILE A 19 2.47 -9.64 -6.57
N PHE A 20 1.83 -10.68 -7.09
CA PHE A 20 0.83 -10.48 -8.13
C PHE A 20 -0.60 -10.54 -7.60
N ASP A 21 -0.80 -11.13 -6.43
CA ASP A 21 -2.12 -11.22 -5.83
C ASP A 21 -1.95 -10.97 -4.34
N GLY A 22 -1.72 -9.73 -3.98
CA GLY A 22 -1.46 -9.42 -2.58
C GLY A 22 -1.58 -7.95 -2.28
N ASN A 23 -1.35 -7.62 -1.03
CA ASN A 23 -1.34 -6.24 -0.59
C ASN A 23 -0.31 -6.08 0.52
N THR A 24 0.17 -4.87 0.71
CA THR A 24 1.17 -4.58 1.72
C THR A 24 1.16 -3.09 2.01
N ASP A 25 1.52 -2.72 3.22
CA ASP A 25 1.69 -1.32 3.56
C ASP A 25 3.12 -0.90 3.25
N ALA A 26 3.29 0.35 2.87
CA ALA A 26 4.61 0.92 2.65
C ALA A 26 4.70 2.23 3.44
N ILE A 27 5.85 2.46 4.07
CA ILE A 27 6.08 3.69 4.81
C ILE A 27 7.29 4.37 4.21
N VAL A 28 7.12 5.63 3.85
CA VAL A 28 8.20 6.44 3.29
C VAL A 28 8.67 7.41 4.36
N THR A 29 9.96 7.41 4.65
CA THR A 29 10.55 8.34 5.63
C THR A 29 11.47 9.29 4.90
N PHE A 30 11.21 10.58 5.04
CA PHE A 30 12.02 11.60 4.38
C PHE A 30 13.13 12.10 5.30
N GLU A 31 14.04 12.89 4.75
CA GLU A 31 15.18 13.38 5.51
C GLU A 31 14.79 14.19 6.72
N ASP A 32 13.66 14.88 6.67
CA ASP A 32 13.23 15.69 7.80
C ASP A 32 12.57 14.85 8.88
N GLY A 33 12.55 13.54 8.73
CA GLY A 33 11.97 12.67 9.73
C GLY A 33 10.50 12.40 9.55
N SER A 34 9.83 13.06 8.60
CA SER A 34 8.41 12.82 8.40
C SER A 34 8.21 11.44 7.79
N ARG A 35 7.13 10.79 8.19
CA ARG A 35 6.81 9.44 7.75
C ARG A 35 5.41 9.43 7.17
N TRP A 36 5.26 8.73 6.08
CA TRP A 36 3.99 8.68 5.35
C TRP A 36 3.67 7.24 5.00
N VAL A 37 2.39 6.85 5.05
CA VAL A 37 1.98 5.47 4.84
C VAL A 37 0.91 5.38 3.77
N ALA A 38 0.96 4.31 3.00
CA ALA A 38 -0.13 3.96 2.08
C ALA A 38 -0.16 2.44 1.98
N SER A 39 -1.30 1.92 1.56
CA SER A 39 -1.48 0.48 1.36
C SER A 39 -1.53 0.21 -0.13
N PHE A 40 -0.69 -0.71 -0.58
CA PHE A 40 -0.65 -1.07 -1.99
C PHE A 40 -1.38 -2.40 -2.18
N PHE A 41 -2.32 -2.42 -3.13
CA PHE A 41 -3.08 -3.62 -3.45
C PHE A 41 -2.89 -3.89 -4.93
N THR A 42 -2.71 -5.15 -5.31
CA THR A 42 -2.68 -5.45 -6.73
C THR A 42 -4.11 -5.47 -7.26
N TYR A 43 -4.26 -5.19 -8.56
CA TYR A 43 -5.58 -5.26 -9.17
C TYR A 43 -6.17 -6.65 -9.00
N GLN A 44 -5.34 -7.68 -9.13
CA GLN A 44 -5.83 -9.04 -8.96
C GLN A 44 -6.28 -9.30 -7.54
N ASN A 45 -5.59 -8.73 -6.56
CA ASN A 45 -5.95 -8.96 -5.16
C ASN A 45 -7.32 -8.35 -4.84
N ILE A 46 -7.64 -7.21 -5.45
CA ILE A 46 -8.96 -6.62 -5.24
C ILE A 46 -10.03 -7.58 -5.75
N GLN A 47 -9.80 -8.21 -6.89
CA GLN A 47 -10.77 -9.18 -7.41
C GLN A 47 -10.86 -10.39 -6.49
N THR A 48 -9.74 -10.89 -6.00
CA THR A 48 -9.71 -12.02 -5.08
C THR A 48 -10.49 -11.69 -3.81
N LEU A 49 -10.30 -10.49 -3.27
CA LEU A 49 -11.00 -10.08 -2.06
C LEU A 49 -12.50 -9.90 -2.33
N ALA A 50 -12.85 -9.36 -3.49
CA ALA A 50 -14.26 -9.20 -3.83
C ALA A 50 -14.94 -10.58 -3.94
N ASP A 51 -14.26 -11.55 -4.53
CA ASP A 51 -14.82 -12.88 -4.66
C ASP A 51 -14.99 -13.54 -3.28
N LYS A 52 -14.04 -13.32 -2.39
CA LYS A 52 -14.15 -13.86 -1.04
C LYS A 52 -15.32 -13.19 -0.33
N ASN A 53 -15.49 -11.89 -0.48
CA ASN A 53 -16.55 -11.17 0.19
C ASN A 53 -17.94 -11.59 -0.30
N LYS A 54 -18.02 -12.05 -1.54
CA LYS A 54 -19.30 -12.57 -2.04
C LYS A 54 -19.74 -13.78 -1.22
N GLN A 55 -18.77 -14.56 -0.71
CA GLN A 55 -19.11 -15.75 0.04
C GLN A 55 -19.29 -15.46 1.51
N THR A 56 -18.59 -14.50 2.06
CA THR A 56 -18.71 -14.20 3.49
C THR A 56 -19.77 -13.18 3.81
N GLY A 57 -20.26 -12.45 2.82
CA GLY A 57 -21.27 -11.39 3.03
C GLY A 57 -20.66 -10.03 3.29
N GLU A 58 -19.34 -9.94 3.40
CA GLU A 58 -18.71 -8.65 3.68
C GLU A 58 -18.81 -7.72 2.50
N CYS A 59 -18.80 -6.42 2.74
CA CYS A 59 -18.84 -5.38 1.73
C CYS A 59 -20.04 -5.59 0.80
N LEU A 60 -21.22 -5.82 1.40
CA LEU A 60 -22.45 -6.09 0.67
C LEU A 60 -22.26 -7.23 -0.33
N HIS A 61 -21.68 -8.32 0.16
CA HIS A 61 -21.42 -9.53 -0.66
C HIS A 61 -20.50 -9.19 -1.84
N GLY A 62 -19.48 -8.39 -1.57
CA GLY A 62 -18.47 -8.09 -2.58
C GLY A 62 -18.86 -7.05 -3.59
N LYS A 63 -19.93 -6.28 -3.33
CA LYS A 63 -20.36 -5.27 -4.28
C LYS A 63 -19.51 -4.02 -4.24
N TYR A 64 -18.69 -3.88 -3.23
CA TYR A 64 -17.74 -2.76 -3.16
C TYR A 64 -16.53 -3.18 -2.34
N PHE A 65 -15.48 -2.38 -2.41
CA PHE A 65 -14.30 -2.58 -1.60
C PHE A 65 -13.80 -1.18 -1.25
N ARG A 66 -13.30 -1.01 -0.04
CA ARG A 66 -12.76 0.30 0.35
C ARG A 66 -11.54 0.13 1.24
N GLY A 67 -10.74 1.18 1.28
CA GLY A 67 -9.59 1.25 2.17
C GLY A 67 -9.06 2.66 2.15
N SER A 68 -8.32 3.04 3.18
CA SER A 68 -7.71 4.36 3.24
C SER A 68 -6.37 4.32 2.56
N ASP A 69 -6.05 5.41 1.87
CA ASP A 69 -4.71 5.57 1.29
C ASP A 69 -4.32 4.35 0.46
N MET A 70 -5.25 3.92 -0.41
CA MET A 70 -5.02 2.76 -1.25
C MET A 70 -4.41 3.16 -2.56
N VAL A 71 -3.39 2.41 -2.98
CA VAL A 71 -2.79 2.58 -4.31
C VAL A 71 -2.89 1.23 -5.00
N LEU A 72 -3.49 1.20 -6.18
CA LEU A 72 -3.63 -0.04 -6.93
C LEU A 72 -2.50 -0.18 -7.92
N VAL A 73 -1.88 -1.34 -7.94
CA VAL A 73 -0.73 -1.62 -8.80
C VAL A 73 -0.91 -2.94 -9.52
N ASP A 74 -0.14 -3.15 -10.58
CA ASP A 74 -0.18 -4.42 -11.32
C ASP A 74 0.55 -5.49 -10.52
N GLU A 75 1.60 -5.13 -9.79
CA GLU A 75 2.29 -6.03 -8.90
C GLU A 75 2.80 -5.22 -7.73
N CYS A 76 2.85 -5.79 -6.55
CA CYS A 76 3.29 -5.07 -5.36
C CYS A 76 4.70 -5.47 -4.95
N SER A 77 5.57 -5.68 -5.94
CA SER A 77 6.98 -5.92 -5.68
C SER A 77 7.64 -4.65 -5.18
N ARG A 78 8.79 -4.79 -4.50
CA ARG A 78 9.53 -3.60 -4.06
C ARG A 78 9.86 -2.69 -5.25
N ARG A 79 10.29 -3.28 -6.36
CA ARG A 79 10.66 -2.49 -7.51
C ARG A 79 9.49 -1.63 -8.00
N ARG A 80 8.31 -2.22 -8.06
CA ARG A 80 7.15 -1.49 -8.55
C ARG A 80 6.70 -0.44 -7.55
N ILE A 81 6.75 -0.74 -6.25
CA ILE A 81 6.38 0.22 -5.21
C ILE A 81 7.34 1.40 -5.25
N GLU A 82 8.65 1.15 -5.40
CA GLU A 82 9.61 2.23 -5.49
C GLU A 82 9.35 3.10 -6.70
N GLU A 83 9.01 2.47 -7.82
CA GLU A 83 8.76 3.20 -9.06
C GLU A 83 7.54 4.10 -8.93
N VAL A 84 6.47 3.59 -8.31
CA VAL A 84 5.24 4.36 -8.15
C VAL A 84 5.45 5.52 -7.19
N ILE A 85 6.18 5.29 -6.09
CA ILE A 85 6.45 6.34 -5.12
C ILE A 85 7.28 7.45 -5.78
N ALA A 86 8.30 7.08 -6.55
CA ALA A 86 9.12 8.08 -7.25
C ALA A 86 8.25 8.89 -8.23
N HIS A 87 7.32 8.23 -8.89
CA HIS A 87 6.44 8.91 -9.82
C HIS A 87 5.54 9.91 -9.09
N PHE A 88 4.97 9.52 -7.95
CA PHE A 88 4.12 10.43 -7.18
C PHE A 88 4.91 11.64 -6.69
N ILE A 89 6.14 11.44 -6.25
CA ILE A 89 6.97 12.54 -5.79
C ILE A 89 7.26 13.50 -6.94
N THR A 90 7.59 12.96 -8.10
CA THR A 90 7.90 13.80 -9.26
C THR A 90 6.67 14.56 -9.75
N SER A 91 5.50 13.94 -9.74
CA SER A 91 4.30 14.57 -10.24
C SER A 91 3.64 15.50 -9.24
N GLY A 92 4.08 15.48 -7.98
CA GLY A 92 3.49 16.33 -6.95
C GLY A 92 2.27 15.73 -6.29
N ASP A 93 1.97 14.46 -6.55
CA ASP A 93 0.77 13.83 -6.01
C ASP A 93 1.00 13.06 -4.71
N PHE A 94 2.23 12.99 -4.24
CA PHE A 94 2.55 12.12 -3.11
C PHE A 94 1.69 12.39 -1.88
N GLU A 95 1.52 13.66 -1.52
CA GLU A 95 0.79 13.98 -0.30
C GLU A 95 -0.71 13.71 -0.41
N MET A 96 -1.21 13.57 -1.63
CA MET A 96 -2.60 13.21 -1.82
C MET A 96 -2.77 11.72 -1.69
N MET A 97 -1.76 10.94 -2.03
CA MET A 97 -1.89 9.49 -2.08
C MET A 97 -1.47 8.80 -0.79
N PHE A 98 -0.66 9.49 0.03
CA PHE A 98 -0.18 8.93 1.29
C PHE A 98 -0.68 9.77 2.46
N SER A 99 -0.84 9.15 3.62
CA SER A 99 -1.19 9.87 4.84
C SER A 99 0.03 10.02 5.71
N ARG A 100 0.20 11.20 6.30
CA ARG A 100 1.32 11.44 7.18
C ARG A 100 1.10 10.76 8.52
N CYS A 101 2.12 10.08 9.00
CA CYS A 101 2.03 9.40 10.27
C CYS A 101 2.18 10.42 11.39
N GLU A 102 1.36 10.25 12.45
CA GLU A 102 1.43 11.16 13.58
C GLU A 102 2.38 10.59 14.56
N GLU A 103 3.64 10.78 14.32
CA GLU A 103 4.60 10.11 15.13
C GLU A 103 4.60 10.48 16.53
N ASP A 104 4.20 11.65 16.83
CA ASP A 104 4.27 12.01 18.18
C ASP A 104 3.15 11.51 18.92
N SER A 105 2.18 11.04 18.32
CA SER A 105 1.08 10.53 19.05
C SER A 105 1.48 9.35 19.83
N LEU A 106 2.63 8.88 19.64
CA LEU A 106 3.00 7.79 20.31
C LEU A 106 3.66 8.01 21.49
N GLU A 107 4.02 8.97 21.73
CA GLU A 107 4.77 8.99 22.84
C GLU A 107 4.30 9.51 23.82
#